data_efe5f387ce5de2d83f953d99234026c8
#
_entry.id   efe5f387ce5de2d83f953d99234026c8
#
_cell.length_a   1.000
_cell.length_b   1.000
_cell.length_c   1.000
_cell.angle_alpha   90.00
_cell.angle_beta   90.00
_cell.angle_gamma   90.00
#
_symmetry.space_group_name_H-M   'P 1'
#
loop_
_entity.id
_entity.type
_entity.pdbx_description
1 polymer ?
#
loop_
_entity_poly.entity_id
_entity_poly.type
_entity_poly.pdbx_seq_one_letter_code
_entity_poly.pdbx_strand_id
1 'polypeptide(L)'
;DKLREYLTGRTSGGVFLTTIHKFTEDTRLLSKRANIICISDEAHRSQTNLAMQVKQTEKGVRRNFGFAKYLHDSLPNATYVGFTGTPIDATIDVFGEVVDTYTMTESVTDGITSRIVYEGRAAKVLLDNKKLQEIEKYYAQCAEEGANEYQIEESKKAVTKMECILGDSDRLQAVAEDFIAHYEKRVEEGSTI
;
A
#
# COMPACT_ATOMS: atom_id res chain seq x y z
N ASP A 1 -29.68 -0.33 6.16
CA ASP A 1 -28.53 -0.14 5.25
C ASP A 1 -29.03 0.33 3.88
N LYS A 2 -28.81 1.63 3.56
CA LYS A 2 -29.35 2.29 2.36
C LYS A 2 -28.97 1.57 1.06
N LEU A 3 -27.75 1.04 0.95
CA LEU A 3 -27.30 0.30 -0.24
C LEU A 3 -28.15 -0.96 -0.45
N ARG A 4 -28.49 -1.67 0.61
CA ARG A 4 -29.37 -2.84 0.56
C ARG A 4 -30.76 -2.47 0.07
N GLU A 5 -31.35 -1.42 0.61
CA GLU A 5 -32.68 -0.93 0.21
C GLU A 5 -32.71 -0.55 -1.26
N TYR A 6 -31.68 0.16 -1.76
CA TYR A 6 -31.57 0.54 -3.16
C TYR A 6 -31.41 -0.67 -4.09
N LEU A 7 -30.63 -1.67 -3.69
CA LEU A 7 -30.42 -2.87 -4.50
C LEU A 7 -31.63 -3.79 -4.49
N THR A 8 -32.37 -3.89 -3.38
CA THR A 8 -33.58 -4.71 -3.29
C THR A 8 -34.81 -4.05 -3.90
N GLY A 9 -34.89 -2.73 -3.84
CA GLY A 9 -36.01 -1.95 -4.40
C GLY A 9 -35.99 -1.79 -5.92
N ARG A 10 -34.93 -2.29 -6.62
CA ARG A 10 -34.78 -2.14 -8.07
C ARG A 10 -34.42 -3.46 -8.73
N THR A 11 -34.94 -3.68 -9.93
CA THR A 11 -34.60 -4.84 -10.77
C THR A 11 -33.51 -4.53 -11.79
N SER A 12 -33.34 -3.25 -12.15
CA SER A 12 -32.34 -2.78 -13.10
C SER A 12 -32.05 -1.28 -12.93
N GLY A 13 -30.96 -0.82 -13.51
CA GLY A 13 -30.55 0.58 -13.56
C GLY A 13 -30.07 1.14 -12.22
N GLY A 14 -29.48 2.32 -12.29
CA GLY A 14 -28.91 3.07 -11.17
C GLY A 14 -27.41 2.95 -11.04
N VAL A 15 -26.79 4.02 -10.55
CA VAL A 15 -25.38 4.09 -10.17
C VAL A 15 -25.32 4.37 -8.67
N PHE A 16 -24.53 3.57 -7.96
CA PHE A 16 -24.37 3.65 -6.50
C PHE A 16 -22.89 3.86 -6.16
N LEU A 17 -22.59 4.95 -5.51
CA LEU A 17 -21.25 5.25 -5.02
C LEU A 17 -21.11 4.82 -3.56
N THR A 18 -20.07 4.06 -3.26
CA THR A 18 -19.80 3.58 -1.92
C THR A 18 -18.29 3.42 -1.71
N THR A 19 -17.85 3.29 -0.47
CA THR A 19 -16.46 2.96 -0.14
C THR A 19 -16.33 1.49 0.21
N ILE A 20 -15.21 0.89 -0.15
CA ILE A 20 -14.92 -0.54 0.12
C ILE A 20 -14.97 -0.87 1.62
N HIS A 21 -14.63 0.09 2.48
CA HIS A 21 -14.62 -0.06 3.94
C HIS A 21 -15.99 -0.34 4.57
N LYS A 22 -17.07 -0.17 3.81
CA LYS A 22 -18.42 -0.53 4.28
C LYS A 22 -18.70 -2.04 4.20
N PHE A 23 -17.88 -2.79 3.47
CA PHE A 23 -17.98 -4.24 3.36
C PHE A 23 -17.12 -4.89 4.44
N THR A 24 -17.78 -5.39 5.48
CA THR A 24 -17.16 -5.98 6.66
C THR A 24 -17.69 -7.39 6.91
N GLU A 25 -17.19 -8.06 7.92
CA GLU A 25 -17.67 -9.39 8.34
C GLU A 25 -19.19 -9.44 8.60
N ASP A 26 -19.78 -8.31 9.03
CA ASP A 26 -21.23 -8.19 9.24
C ASP A 26 -22.02 -7.97 7.94
N THR A 27 -21.33 -7.77 6.80
CA THR A 27 -21.99 -7.56 5.53
C THR A 27 -22.57 -8.88 5.03
N ARG A 28 -23.89 -8.99 5.10
CA ARG A 28 -24.61 -10.15 4.58
C ARG A 28 -24.81 -10.03 3.08
N LEU A 29 -25.25 -11.12 2.45
CA LEU A 29 -25.64 -11.14 1.05
C LEU A 29 -26.57 -9.93 0.72
N LEU A 30 -26.12 -9.10 -0.22
CA LEU A 30 -26.87 -7.93 -0.70
C LEU A 30 -27.77 -8.31 -1.87
N SER A 31 -27.23 -9.05 -2.86
CA SER A 31 -28.00 -9.46 -4.03
C SER A 31 -27.34 -10.67 -4.72
N LYS A 32 -28.17 -11.55 -5.29
CA LYS A 32 -27.74 -12.66 -6.16
C LYS A 32 -27.88 -12.32 -7.66
N ARG A 33 -28.23 -11.08 -7.99
CA ARG A 33 -28.39 -10.69 -9.39
C ARG A 33 -27.06 -10.68 -10.13
N ALA A 34 -27.11 -11.10 -11.40
CA ALA A 34 -25.95 -11.08 -12.29
C ALA A 34 -25.85 -9.76 -13.12
N ASN A 35 -26.88 -8.91 -13.07
CA ASN A 35 -26.88 -7.63 -13.78
C ASN A 35 -26.35 -6.47 -12.92
N ILE A 36 -25.37 -6.75 -12.09
CA ILE A 36 -24.65 -5.77 -11.27
C ILE A 36 -23.20 -5.73 -11.74
N ILE A 37 -22.70 -4.54 -11.99
CA ILE A 37 -21.28 -4.29 -12.30
C ILE A 37 -20.68 -3.52 -11.13
N CYS A 38 -19.65 -4.07 -10.52
CA CYS A 38 -18.87 -3.43 -9.46
C CYS A 38 -17.59 -2.86 -10.08
N ILE A 39 -17.49 -1.53 -10.11
CA ILE A 39 -16.31 -0.82 -10.59
C ILE A 39 -15.51 -0.36 -9.39
N SER A 40 -14.25 -0.75 -9.34
CA SER A 40 -13.32 -0.43 -8.26
C SER A 40 -12.18 0.42 -8.77
N ASP A 41 -12.04 1.62 -8.23
CA ASP A 41 -10.88 2.48 -8.46
C ASP A 41 -9.79 2.17 -7.45
N GLU A 42 -8.52 2.38 -7.82
CA GLU A 42 -7.34 2.05 -7.01
C GLU A 42 -7.37 0.61 -6.48
N ALA A 43 -7.72 -0.32 -7.37
CA ALA A 43 -8.02 -1.71 -7.02
C ALA A 43 -6.89 -2.44 -6.27
N HIS A 44 -5.64 -2.00 -6.42
CA HIS A 44 -4.47 -2.55 -5.74
C HIS A 44 -4.40 -2.25 -4.23
N ARG A 45 -5.09 -1.23 -3.73
CA ARG A 45 -4.89 -0.74 -2.34
C ARG A 45 -5.57 -1.60 -1.28
N SER A 46 -6.86 -1.81 -1.37
CA SER A 46 -7.66 -2.43 -0.30
C SER A 46 -8.47 -3.63 -0.75
N GLN A 47 -8.39 -3.98 -2.03
CA GLN A 47 -9.27 -4.94 -2.67
C GLN A 47 -8.57 -6.25 -3.06
N THR A 48 -7.34 -6.44 -2.58
CA THR A 48 -6.46 -7.55 -3.01
C THR A 48 -6.45 -8.75 -2.08
N ASN A 49 -7.11 -8.70 -0.91
CA ASN A 49 -7.06 -9.79 0.06
C ASN A 49 -8.35 -10.63 0.07
N LEU A 50 -8.37 -11.66 -0.76
CA LEU A 50 -9.34 -12.75 -0.66
C LEU A 50 -8.91 -13.80 0.39
N ALA A 51 -7.61 -13.88 0.70
CA ALA A 51 -7.05 -14.83 1.62
C ALA A 51 -7.33 -14.46 3.10
N MET A 52 -7.54 -15.49 3.90
CA MET A 52 -7.71 -15.37 5.34
C MET A 52 -6.39 -14.97 6.00
N GLN A 53 -6.37 -13.83 6.67
CA GLN A 53 -5.27 -13.45 7.55
C GLN A 53 -5.58 -13.87 8.99
N VAL A 54 -4.64 -14.59 9.59
CA VAL A 54 -4.72 -14.99 11.00
C VAL A 54 -3.84 -14.04 11.80
N LYS A 55 -4.44 -13.24 12.65
CA LYS A 55 -3.70 -12.38 13.59
C LYS A 55 -3.86 -12.95 15.01
N GLN A 56 -2.72 -13.23 15.64
CA GLN A 56 -2.68 -13.56 17.05
C GLN A 56 -2.79 -12.26 17.86
N THR A 57 -3.79 -12.16 18.71
CA THR A 57 -4.00 -11.03 19.62
C THR A 57 -3.94 -11.52 21.05
N GLU A 58 -3.73 -10.63 22.02
CA GLU A 58 -3.72 -10.95 23.46
C GLU A 58 -4.99 -11.66 23.94
N LYS A 59 -6.10 -11.53 23.19
CA LYS A 59 -7.41 -12.17 23.47
C LYS A 59 -7.68 -13.45 22.68
N GLY A 60 -6.66 -13.96 21.92
CA GLY A 60 -6.78 -15.16 21.11
C GLY A 60 -6.52 -14.94 19.61
N VAL A 61 -6.80 -15.96 18.81
CA VAL A 61 -6.60 -15.94 17.36
C VAL A 61 -7.81 -15.29 16.69
N ARG A 62 -7.61 -14.17 16.01
CA ARG A 62 -8.63 -13.50 15.19
C ARG A 62 -8.38 -13.80 13.71
N ARG A 63 -9.40 -14.31 13.04
CA ARG A 63 -9.42 -14.48 11.59
C ARG A 63 -9.97 -13.23 10.96
N ASN A 64 -9.27 -12.65 9.99
CA ASN A 64 -9.71 -11.48 9.26
C ASN A 64 -9.55 -11.72 7.77
N PHE A 65 -10.57 -11.37 7.01
CA PHE A 65 -10.52 -11.35 5.55
C PHE A 65 -10.40 -9.91 5.05
N GLY A 66 -9.87 -9.74 3.83
CA GLY A 66 -9.88 -8.43 3.19
C GLY A 66 -11.28 -7.98 2.78
N PHE A 67 -11.45 -6.69 2.56
CA PHE A 67 -12.73 -6.11 2.10
C PHE A 67 -13.21 -6.71 0.77
N ALA A 68 -12.29 -7.13 -0.11
CA ALA A 68 -12.62 -7.80 -1.36
C ALA A 68 -13.44 -9.07 -1.13
N LYS A 69 -13.06 -9.89 -0.14
CA LYS A 69 -13.79 -11.11 0.21
C LYS A 69 -15.24 -10.80 0.62
N TYR A 70 -15.42 -9.83 1.51
CA TYR A 70 -16.77 -9.44 1.97
C TYR A 70 -17.63 -8.84 0.87
N LEU A 71 -17.01 -8.07 -0.05
CA LEU A 71 -17.70 -7.55 -1.23
C LEU A 71 -18.17 -8.69 -2.14
N HIS A 72 -17.29 -9.64 -2.47
CA HIS A 72 -17.61 -10.79 -3.31
C HIS A 72 -18.68 -11.69 -2.68
N ASP A 73 -18.61 -11.94 -1.37
CA ASP A 73 -19.62 -12.73 -0.65
C ASP A 73 -20.97 -12.03 -0.63
N SER A 74 -20.99 -10.70 -0.63
CA SER A 74 -22.23 -9.92 -0.64
C SER A 74 -22.91 -9.83 -2.02
N LEU A 75 -22.14 -9.93 -3.09
CA LEU A 75 -22.59 -9.83 -4.49
C LEU A 75 -21.97 -10.95 -5.36
N PRO A 76 -22.26 -12.23 -5.11
CA PRO A 76 -21.51 -13.37 -5.67
C PRO A 76 -21.63 -13.52 -7.19
N ASN A 77 -22.64 -12.93 -7.81
CA ASN A 77 -22.89 -13.03 -9.26
C ASN A 77 -22.64 -11.71 -9.99
N ALA A 78 -22.09 -10.71 -9.33
CA ALA A 78 -21.74 -9.43 -9.96
C ALA A 78 -20.52 -9.58 -10.86
N THR A 79 -20.42 -8.73 -11.87
CA THR A 79 -19.19 -8.55 -12.66
C THR A 79 -18.30 -7.54 -11.97
N TYR A 80 -17.02 -7.86 -11.81
CA TYR A 80 -16.05 -7.01 -11.14
C TYR A 80 -15.06 -6.42 -12.15
N VAL A 81 -14.86 -5.11 -12.10
CA VAL A 81 -13.90 -4.39 -12.93
C VAL A 81 -13.02 -3.53 -12.04
N GLY A 82 -11.71 -3.72 -12.11
CA GLY A 82 -10.71 -2.97 -11.37
C GLY A 82 -9.97 -1.98 -12.25
N PHE A 83 -9.84 -0.75 -11.80
CA PHE A 83 -8.95 0.26 -12.38
C PHE A 83 -7.77 0.49 -11.44
N THR A 84 -6.56 0.49 -11.97
CA THR A 84 -5.34 0.71 -11.17
C THR A 84 -4.18 1.13 -12.03
N GLY A 85 -3.38 2.08 -11.56
CA GLY A 85 -2.10 2.44 -12.18
C GLY A 85 -0.96 1.48 -11.83
N THR A 86 -1.15 0.59 -10.85
CA THR A 86 -0.12 -0.34 -10.35
C THR A 86 -0.71 -1.72 -10.08
N PRO A 87 -1.02 -2.50 -11.12
CA PRO A 87 -1.53 -3.87 -10.92
C PRO A 87 -0.45 -4.73 -10.25
N ILE A 88 -0.89 -5.50 -9.25
CA ILE A 88 -0.07 -6.51 -8.56
C ILE A 88 -0.77 -7.87 -8.73
N ASP A 89 -0.04 -8.96 -8.52
CA ASP A 89 -0.58 -10.33 -8.68
C ASP A 89 -1.92 -10.52 -7.93
N ALA A 90 -1.98 -10.02 -6.69
CA ALA A 90 -3.20 -10.08 -5.89
C ALA A 90 -4.39 -9.27 -6.49
N THR A 91 -4.14 -8.29 -7.36
CA THR A 91 -5.20 -7.57 -8.11
C THR A 91 -5.75 -8.48 -9.22
N ILE A 92 -4.87 -9.20 -9.90
CA ILE A 92 -5.22 -10.15 -10.97
C ILE A 92 -6.04 -11.30 -10.38
N ASP A 93 -5.69 -11.80 -9.22
CA ASP A 93 -6.44 -12.85 -8.51
C ASP A 93 -7.90 -12.46 -8.21
N VAL A 94 -8.15 -11.17 -7.98
CA VAL A 94 -9.50 -10.65 -7.63
C VAL A 94 -10.32 -10.26 -8.86
N PHE A 95 -9.69 -9.60 -9.83
CA PHE A 95 -10.38 -8.98 -10.97
C PHE A 95 -10.19 -9.72 -12.29
N GLY A 96 -9.28 -10.71 -12.34
CA GLY A 96 -8.90 -11.39 -13.55
C GLY A 96 -7.76 -10.71 -14.30
N GLU A 97 -7.47 -11.21 -15.50
CA GLU A 97 -6.40 -10.70 -16.35
C GLU A 97 -6.65 -9.25 -16.80
N VAL A 98 -5.56 -8.55 -17.10
CA VAL A 98 -5.61 -7.18 -17.61
C VAL A 98 -6.30 -7.16 -18.97
N VAL A 99 -7.39 -6.42 -19.08
CA VAL A 99 -8.20 -6.31 -20.31
C VAL A 99 -7.67 -5.23 -21.23
N ASP A 100 -7.20 -4.11 -20.65
CA ASP A 100 -6.68 -2.97 -21.39
C ASP A 100 -5.65 -2.21 -20.55
N THR A 101 -4.69 -1.57 -21.22
CA THR A 101 -3.59 -0.84 -20.58
C THR A 101 -3.31 0.46 -21.33
N TYR A 102 -3.28 1.56 -20.58
CA TYR A 102 -2.81 2.86 -21.07
C TYR A 102 -1.51 3.22 -20.35
N THR A 103 -0.39 3.09 -21.04
CA THR A 103 0.93 3.22 -20.43
C THR A 103 1.37 4.67 -20.29
N MET A 104 2.36 4.92 -19.41
CA MET A 104 3.00 6.24 -19.30
C MET A 104 3.63 6.70 -20.64
N THR A 105 4.16 5.76 -21.42
CA THR A 105 4.75 6.07 -22.73
C THR A 105 3.69 6.58 -23.72
N GLU A 106 2.53 5.93 -23.76
CA GLU A 106 1.39 6.36 -24.56
C GLU A 106 0.89 7.73 -24.11
N SER A 107 0.75 7.93 -22.80
CA SER A 107 0.31 9.20 -22.21
C SER A 107 1.23 10.37 -22.54
N VAL A 108 2.55 10.14 -22.56
CA VAL A 108 3.54 11.15 -22.99
C VAL A 108 3.43 11.41 -24.49
N THR A 109 3.25 10.36 -25.30
CA THR A 109 3.10 10.49 -26.77
C THR A 109 1.85 11.27 -27.13
N ASP A 110 0.76 11.05 -26.40
CA ASP A 110 -0.52 11.76 -26.58
C ASP A 110 -0.50 13.19 -25.99
N GLY A 111 0.59 13.60 -25.34
CA GLY A 111 0.74 14.91 -24.74
C GLY A 111 -0.10 15.15 -23.48
N ILE A 112 -0.62 14.07 -22.85
CA ILE A 112 -1.43 14.16 -21.63
C ILE A 112 -0.56 14.33 -20.40
N THR A 113 0.60 13.64 -20.33
CA THR A 113 1.56 13.75 -19.25
C THR A 113 2.93 14.17 -19.76
N SER A 114 3.71 14.83 -18.91
CA SER A 114 5.09 15.17 -19.19
C SER A 114 6.01 13.98 -18.98
N ARG A 115 7.10 13.91 -19.76
CA ARG A 115 8.13 12.90 -19.57
C ARG A 115 8.79 13.04 -18.19
N ILE A 116 8.84 11.97 -17.43
CA ILE A 116 9.56 11.93 -16.16
C ILE A 116 11.03 11.61 -16.44
N VAL A 117 11.92 12.48 -15.95
CA VAL A 117 13.37 12.27 -15.98
C VAL A 117 13.82 11.92 -14.56
N TYR A 118 14.44 10.74 -14.40
CA TYR A 118 14.94 10.28 -13.12
C TYR A 118 16.42 10.64 -12.97
N GLU A 119 16.75 11.34 -11.88
CA GLU A 119 18.11 11.57 -11.44
C GLU A 119 18.32 10.88 -10.09
N GLY A 120 19.11 9.82 -10.08
CA GLY A 120 19.44 9.09 -8.85
C GLY A 120 20.48 9.86 -8.05
N ARG A 121 20.12 10.33 -6.86
CA ARG A 121 21.02 10.98 -5.91
C ARG A 121 21.12 10.13 -4.66
N ALA A 122 22.34 9.75 -4.30
CA ALA A 122 22.61 9.03 -3.06
C ALA A 122 22.83 10.03 -1.92
N ALA A 123 21.88 10.12 -0.98
CA ALA A 123 22.16 10.76 0.29
C ALA A 123 23.18 9.87 1.04
N LYS A 124 24.44 10.26 1.04
CA LYS A 124 25.49 9.58 1.82
C LYS A 124 25.26 9.92 3.27
N VAL A 125 24.50 9.08 3.95
CA VAL A 125 24.49 9.08 5.42
C VAL A 125 25.66 8.21 5.86
N LEU A 126 26.68 8.84 6.39
CA LEU A 126 27.65 8.17 7.22
C LEU A 126 26.92 7.87 8.54
N LEU A 127 26.51 6.63 8.73
CA LEU A 127 26.18 6.15 10.09
C LEU A 127 27.41 6.48 10.95
N ASP A 128 27.22 7.34 11.95
CA ASP A 128 28.30 7.75 12.84
C ASP A 128 28.87 6.47 13.46
N ASN A 129 30.17 6.23 13.25
CA ASN A 129 30.87 5.07 13.80
C ASN A 129 30.72 4.96 15.33
N LYS A 130 30.42 6.07 16.01
CA LYS A 130 30.14 6.08 17.44
C LYS A 130 28.79 5.39 17.75
N LYS A 131 27.74 5.67 16.99
CA LYS A 131 26.44 5.01 17.17
C LYS A 131 26.52 3.51 16.89
N LEU A 132 27.29 3.10 15.87
CA LEU A 132 27.52 1.69 15.60
C LEU A 132 28.27 0.99 16.74
N GLN A 133 29.31 1.61 17.29
CA GLN A 133 30.05 1.08 18.43
C GLN A 133 29.21 1.02 19.72
N GLU A 134 28.33 1.96 19.94
CA GLU A 134 27.39 1.95 21.08
C GLU A 134 26.37 0.80 20.94
N ILE A 135 25.87 0.56 19.73
CA ILE A 135 24.97 -0.56 19.43
C ILE A 135 25.70 -1.89 19.64
N GLU A 136 26.93 -2.04 19.15
CA GLU A 136 27.73 -3.25 19.35
C GLU A 136 28.01 -3.52 20.82
N LYS A 137 28.38 -2.49 21.59
CA LYS A 137 28.58 -2.60 23.05
C LYS A 137 27.31 -3.01 23.79
N TYR A 138 26.17 -2.43 23.40
CA TYR A 138 24.88 -2.78 23.98
C TYR A 138 24.55 -4.27 23.76
N TYR A 139 24.75 -4.78 22.54
CA TYR A 139 24.50 -6.20 22.26
C TYR A 139 25.48 -7.14 22.93
N ALA A 140 26.76 -6.75 23.08
CA ALA A 140 27.73 -7.52 23.86
C ALA A 140 27.30 -7.63 25.33
N GLN A 141 26.84 -6.53 25.92
CA GLN A 141 26.31 -6.50 27.29
C GLN A 141 25.04 -7.35 27.45
N CYS A 142 24.11 -7.30 26.49
CA CYS A 142 22.93 -8.17 26.50
C CYS A 142 23.30 -9.67 26.45
N ALA A 143 24.35 -10.04 25.71
CA ALA A 143 24.85 -11.40 25.66
C ALA A 143 25.45 -11.84 27.02
N GLU A 144 26.21 -10.97 27.68
CA GLU A 144 26.77 -11.22 29.02
C GLU A 144 25.66 -11.36 30.08
N GLU A 145 24.55 -10.63 29.95
CA GLU A 145 23.38 -10.69 30.83
C GLU A 145 22.46 -11.90 30.55
N GLY A 146 22.82 -12.78 29.59
CA GLY A 146 22.14 -14.05 29.32
C GLY A 146 21.08 -14.01 28.23
N ALA A 147 21.04 -12.97 27.40
CA ALA A 147 20.19 -12.98 26.21
C ALA A 147 20.71 -14.04 25.21
N ASN A 148 19.79 -14.85 24.66
CA ASN A 148 20.16 -15.86 23.68
C ASN A 148 20.40 -15.23 22.29
N GLU A 149 21.15 -15.93 21.42
CA GLU A 149 21.49 -15.48 20.07
C GLU A 149 20.25 -15.08 19.25
N TYR A 150 19.14 -15.77 19.40
CA TYR A 150 17.90 -15.47 18.70
C TYR A 150 17.32 -14.11 19.12
N GLN A 151 17.30 -13.81 20.42
CA GLN A 151 16.83 -12.53 20.94
C GLN A 151 17.70 -11.37 20.49
N ILE A 152 19.02 -11.58 20.44
CA ILE A 152 19.98 -10.61 19.93
C ILE A 152 19.78 -10.36 18.42
N GLU A 153 19.57 -11.42 17.63
CA GLU A 153 19.34 -11.32 16.19
C GLU A 153 18.02 -10.61 15.85
N GLU A 154 16.93 -10.94 16.55
CA GLU A 154 15.65 -10.26 16.41
C GLU A 154 15.72 -8.78 16.80
N SER A 155 16.48 -8.47 17.85
CA SER A 155 16.70 -7.09 18.27
C SER A 155 17.59 -6.32 17.27
N LYS A 156 18.64 -6.94 16.73
CA LYS A 156 19.45 -6.38 15.64
C LYS A 156 18.60 -6.10 14.40
N LYS A 157 17.75 -7.03 14.00
CA LYS A 157 16.81 -6.84 12.90
C LYS A 157 15.82 -5.69 13.15
N ALA A 158 15.40 -5.50 14.39
CA ALA A 158 14.51 -4.40 14.76
C ALA A 158 15.19 -3.01 14.69
N VAL A 159 16.45 -2.93 15.13
CA VAL A 159 17.26 -1.69 15.09
C VAL A 159 17.71 -1.36 13.66
N THR A 160 17.96 -2.35 12.84
CA THR A 160 18.29 -2.20 11.42
C THR A 160 17.05 -2.07 10.53
N LYS A 161 15.86 -1.98 11.10
CA LYS A 161 14.68 -1.69 10.29
C LYS A 161 14.89 -0.42 9.48
N MET A 162 14.60 -0.53 8.21
CA MET A 162 14.67 0.57 7.23
C MET A 162 14.06 1.88 7.75
N GLU A 163 13.04 1.80 8.61
CA GLU A 163 12.37 2.93 9.25
C GLU A 163 13.29 3.76 10.14
N CYS A 164 14.19 3.14 10.93
CA CYS A 164 15.15 3.87 11.77
C CYS A 164 16.20 4.59 10.91
N ILE A 165 16.63 3.97 9.81
CA ILE A 165 17.58 4.58 8.87
C ILE A 165 16.90 5.69 8.07
N LEU A 166 15.66 5.47 7.63
CA LEU A 166 14.90 6.46 6.85
C LEU A 166 14.46 7.65 7.69
N GLY A 167 14.20 7.45 8.99
CA GLY A 167 13.77 8.49 9.93
C GLY A 167 14.90 9.21 10.66
N ASP A 168 16.17 8.91 10.35
CA ASP A 168 17.31 9.62 10.98
C ASP A 168 17.28 11.11 10.63
N SER A 169 17.45 11.97 11.66
CA SER A 169 17.31 13.41 11.53
C SER A 169 18.35 14.03 10.59
N ASP A 170 19.59 13.55 10.66
CA ASP A 170 20.69 14.09 9.86
C ASP A 170 20.49 13.71 8.38
N ARG A 171 19.96 12.51 8.14
CA ARG A 171 19.58 12.08 6.81
C ARG A 171 18.43 12.90 6.24
N LEU A 172 17.37 13.10 7.02
CA LEU A 172 16.22 13.90 6.60
C LEU A 172 16.64 15.34 6.28
N GLN A 173 17.52 15.91 7.11
CA GLN A 173 18.07 17.22 6.86
C GLN A 173 18.89 17.27 5.56
N ALA A 174 19.80 16.33 5.36
CA ALA A 174 20.62 16.27 4.14
C ALA A 174 19.76 16.10 2.87
N VAL A 175 18.70 15.29 2.93
CA VAL A 175 17.74 15.14 1.82
C VAL A 175 16.97 16.43 1.57
N ALA A 176 16.52 17.10 2.62
CA ALA A 176 15.79 18.36 2.51
C ALA A 176 16.67 19.49 1.91
N GLU A 177 17.91 19.59 2.35
CA GLU A 177 18.88 20.56 1.83
C GLU A 177 19.19 20.31 0.34
N ASP A 178 19.43 19.06 -0.05
CA ASP A 178 19.64 18.69 -1.46
C ASP A 178 18.39 18.98 -2.32
N PHE A 179 17.21 18.68 -1.79
CA PHE A 179 15.96 18.98 -2.48
C PHE A 179 15.75 20.45 -2.72
N ILE A 180 15.98 21.29 -1.70
CA ILE A 180 15.86 22.75 -1.80
C ILE A 180 16.86 23.29 -2.82
N ALA A 181 18.14 22.94 -2.70
CA ALA A 181 19.18 23.38 -3.61
C ALA A 181 18.89 22.98 -5.07
N HIS A 182 18.37 21.77 -5.28
CA HIS A 182 17.97 21.32 -6.59
C HIS A 182 16.78 22.09 -7.16
N TYR A 183 15.79 22.39 -6.30
CA TYR A 183 14.62 23.16 -6.70
C TYR A 183 15.00 24.59 -7.08
N GLU A 184 15.78 25.28 -6.25
CA GLU A 184 16.25 26.66 -6.49
C GLU A 184 17.03 26.75 -7.81
N LYS A 185 17.96 25.82 -8.05
CA LYS A 185 18.71 25.75 -9.30
C LYS A 185 17.79 25.62 -10.52
N ARG A 186 16.75 24.78 -10.44
CA ARG A 186 15.79 24.59 -11.55
C ARG A 186 14.96 25.85 -11.80
N VAL A 187 14.58 26.57 -10.75
CA VAL A 187 13.85 27.85 -10.87
C VAL A 187 14.72 28.91 -11.53
N GLU A 188 16.01 29.02 -11.14
CA GLU A 188 16.97 29.94 -11.76
C GLU A 188 17.21 29.64 -13.25
N GLU A 189 17.24 28.35 -13.62
CA GLU A 189 17.39 27.90 -15.02
C GLU A 189 16.10 28.09 -15.86
N GLY A 190 15.03 28.65 -15.29
CA GLY A 190 13.76 28.93 -15.96
C GLY A 190 12.92 27.69 -16.27
N SER A 191 13.20 26.58 -15.61
CA SER A 191 12.41 25.35 -15.72
C SER A 191 11.14 25.50 -14.88
N THR A 192 10.03 25.79 -15.52
CA THR A 192 8.71 25.69 -14.88
C THR A 192 8.40 24.22 -14.57
N ILE A 193 7.86 23.99 -13.37
CA ILE A 193 7.38 22.69 -12.92
C ILE A 193 6.19 22.26 -13.77
#